data_840447c5feff59f5d9b11d6a39711c13
#
_entry.id   840447c5feff59f5d9b11d6a39711c13
#
_cell.length_a   1.000
_cell.length_b   1.000
_cell.length_c   1.000
_cell.angle_alpha   90.00
_cell.angle_beta   90.00
_cell.angle_gamma   90.00
#
_symmetry.space_group_name_H-M   'P 1'
#
loop_
_entity.id
_entity.type
_entity.pdbx_description
1 polymer ?
#
loop_
_entity_poly.entity_id
_entity_poly.type
_entity_poly.pdbx_seq_one_letter_code
_entity_poly.pdbx_strand_id
1 'polypeptide(L)'
;MTKPLYSVLMPSAIAHTRLIVGLEIHVELCTRSKMFTRAPNPAHVDFDGSDANSLVDPLVAALPGTLPVMNRAAVEMSARVGMALGCEIAKQCRWDRKNYFYPDLPKGYQISQYDQPLCGEGKFELPLEDGSTKTIGIIRAHLEEDTGKLGHELPGGRHYDGSLVDLNRAGTPLLEIVTAPDFASAAEVVAFAQNLRVLCRFLGVTEGVMQKGHMRFEPNINVEITFEDGTTVRTPIVEVKNLNSFKAVKGAIEYECVRQVEAWKQDGRVMGRGMKATRGWLDEKLETVLQREKEDAHDYRYFPDPDLVPVQMDAAWLQEIRASLTEQPLSRQRRYQKEWGLLPVDAENLVAERDDCFYFEACVTAAGATAAAGFAVGKLLLNAGSKRANEKKCLIHQLGATPAQVAELVKLREANDVGPQAADQLFGFMCDSDETVLALAQTHGLLQVRDDSALDAWVEEAILAQPQAAADVAAGKDAATGR
;
A
#
# COMPACT_ATOMS: atom_id res chain seq x y z
N MET A 1 55.73 -14.15 -19.02
CA MET A 1 54.72 -13.11 -19.12
C MET A 1 53.85 -13.40 -20.34
N THR A 2 52.82 -14.20 -20.15
CA THR A 2 51.82 -14.54 -21.18
C THR A 2 50.59 -13.75 -20.88
N LYS A 3 50.27 -12.75 -21.72
CA LYS A 3 48.98 -12.03 -21.68
C LYS A 3 47.86 -13.07 -21.92
N PRO A 4 46.79 -13.06 -21.14
CA PRO A 4 45.63 -13.88 -21.47
C PRO A 4 44.96 -13.31 -22.73
N LEU A 5 44.89 -14.14 -23.75
CA LEU A 5 44.05 -13.95 -24.94
C LEU A 5 42.59 -14.10 -24.56
N TYR A 6 41.97 -13.04 -24.09
CA TYR A 6 40.53 -12.82 -24.23
C TYR A 6 40.37 -11.66 -25.22
N SER A 7 40.39 -11.95 -26.51
CA SER A 7 39.71 -11.09 -27.48
C SER A 7 38.22 -11.27 -27.21
N VAL A 8 37.67 -10.45 -26.31
CA VAL A 8 36.24 -10.23 -26.24
C VAL A 8 35.87 -9.61 -27.59
N LEU A 9 35.30 -10.41 -28.49
CA LEU A 9 34.53 -9.88 -29.61
C LEU A 9 33.61 -8.82 -28.99
N MET A 10 33.79 -7.54 -29.35
CA MET A 10 32.88 -6.48 -28.95
C MET A 10 31.50 -6.94 -29.39
N PRO A 11 30.52 -7.08 -28.47
CA PRO A 11 29.18 -7.47 -28.87
C PRO A 11 28.66 -6.44 -29.87
N SER A 12 27.80 -6.88 -30.80
CA SER A 12 27.06 -6.00 -31.69
C SER A 12 26.41 -4.86 -30.87
N ALA A 13 26.10 -3.75 -31.51
CA ALA A 13 25.50 -2.61 -30.81
C ALA A 13 24.23 -3.03 -30.01
N ILE A 14 24.00 -2.38 -28.88
CA ILE A 14 22.80 -2.63 -28.05
C ILE A 14 21.58 -2.17 -28.84
N ALA A 15 20.66 -3.08 -29.17
CA ALA A 15 19.41 -2.79 -29.85
C ALA A 15 18.36 -2.24 -28.85
N HIS A 16 18.18 -2.91 -27.71
CA HIS A 16 17.29 -2.46 -26.64
C HIS A 16 17.63 -3.11 -25.30
N THR A 17 17.07 -2.55 -24.22
CA THR A 17 17.19 -3.10 -22.87
C THR A 17 15.81 -3.34 -22.29
N ARG A 18 15.67 -4.38 -21.48
CA ARG A 18 14.44 -4.72 -20.76
C ARG A 18 14.72 -4.87 -19.27
N LEU A 19 14.03 -4.09 -18.47
CA LEU A 19 14.06 -4.19 -17.01
C LEU A 19 13.37 -5.49 -16.56
N ILE A 20 13.93 -6.16 -15.59
CA ILE A 20 13.36 -7.35 -14.94
C ILE A 20 13.44 -7.13 -13.43
N VAL A 21 12.29 -7.11 -12.76
CA VAL A 21 12.22 -6.90 -11.33
C VAL A 21 11.32 -7.96 -10.69
N GLY A 22 11.81 -8.56 -9.61
CA GLY A 22 11.01 -9.27 -8.62
C GLY A 22 11.04 -8.50 -7.30
N LEU A 23 10.06 -8.72 -6.45
CA LEU A 23 9.97 -8.09 -5.13
C LEU A 23 10.04 -9.12 -4.02
N GLU A 24 10.77 -8.77 -2.97
CA GLU A 24 10.68 -9.34 -1.64
C GLU A 24 10.02 -8.30 -0.74
N ILE A 25 8.89 -8.64 -0.15
CA ILE A 25 8.07 -7.69 0.62
C ILE A 25 7.86 -8.25 2.01
N HIS A 26 8.22 -7.45 3.02
CA HIS A 26 8.00 -7.77 4.42
C HIS A 26 6.83 -6.96 4.95
N VAL A 27 5.88 -7.63 5.61
CA VAL A 27 4.71 -7.03 6.23
C VAL A 27 4.72 -7.39 7.73
N GLU A 28 4.99 -6.40 8.59
CA GLU A 28 4.82 -6.56 10.03
C GLU A 28 3.32 -6.68 10.34
N LEU A 29 2.93 -7.81 10.95
CA LEU A 29 1.53 -8.08 11.29
C LEU A 29 1.19 -7.42 12.63
N CYS A 30 0.06 -6.72 12.68
CA CYS A 30 -0.38 -5.95 13.84
C CYS A 30 -1.11 -6.82 14.90
N THR A 31 -0.64 -8.04 15.13
CA THR A 31 -1.16 -8.87 16.24
C THR A 31 -0.85 -8.23 17.59
N ARG A 32 -1.68 -8.48 18.62
CA ARG A 32 -1.50 -7.91 19.94
C ARG A 32 -0.25 -8.43 20.68
N SER A 33 0.17 -9.65 20.38
CA SER A 33 1.39 -10.27 20.92
C SER A 33 2.33 -10.68 19.79
N LYS A 34 3.59 -10.92 20.14
CA LYS A 34 4.63 -11.37 19.21
C LYS A 34 4.36 -12.76 18.64
N MET A 35 5.18 -13.20 17.69
CA MET A 35 4.97 -14.44 16.93
C MET A 35 5.01 -15.68 17.80
N PHE A 36 5.95 -15.76 18.73
CA PHE A 36 6.21 -16.97 19.51
C PHE A 36 6.14 -16.77 21.02
N THR A 37 5.67 -15.62 21.50
CA THR A 37 5.56 -15.30 22.92
C THR A 37 4.38 -14.36 23.18
N ARG A 38 4.00 -14.22 24.47
CA ARG A 38 2.96 -13.29 24.90
C ARG A 38 3.44 -11.84 25.05
N ALA A 39 4.73 -11.56 24.86
CA ALA A 39 5.24 -10.19 24.87
C ALA A 39 4.45 -9.31 23.90
N PRO A 40 4.16 -8.05 24.25
CA PRO A 40 3.43 -7.14 23.38
C PRO A 40 4.17 -6.90 22.05
N ASN A 41 3.41 -6.71 21.00
CA ASN A 41 3.94 -6.48 19.66
C ASN A 41 3.94 -4.97 19.33
N PRO A 42 5.10 -4.33 19.07
CA PRO A 42 5.16 -2.90 18.77
C PRO A 42 4.44 -2.49 17.46
N ALA A 43 4.15 -3.44 16.57
CA ALA A 43 3.36 -3.18 15.36
C ALA A 43 1.85 -3.01 15.65
N HIS A 44 1.39 -3.34 16.87
CA HIS A 44 0.02 -3.10 17.31
C HIS A 44 -0.12 -1.66 17.82
N VAL A 45 -1.23 -1.00 17.47
CA VAL A 45 -1.50 0.40 17.81
C VAL A 45 -1.37 0.73 19.30
N ASP A 46 -1.76 -0.21 20.18
CA ASP A 46 -1.69 -0.03 21.63
C ASP A 46 -0.25 0.07 22.18
N PHE A 47 0.74 -0.40 21.42
CA PHE A 47 2.13 -0.50 21.86
C PHE A 47 3.10 0.29 20.97
N ASP A 48 2.57 1.00 19.98
CA ASP A 48 3.37 1.89 19.11
C ASP A 48 4.03 2.99 19.94
N GLY A 49 5.31 3.24 19.70
CA GLY A 49 6.07 4.27 20.40
C GLY A 49 6.47 3.91 21.83
N SER A 50 6.37 2.64 22.26
CA SER A 50 6.86 2.18 23.56
C SER A 50 8.37 2.42 23.73
N ASP A 51 8.79 2.66 24.96
CA ASP A 51 10.21 2.84 25.31
C ASP A 51 11.06 1.65 24.84
N ALA A 52 12.29 1.92 24.40
CA ALA A 52 13.21 0.89 23.92
C ALA A 52 13.39 -0.24 24.97
N ASN A 53 13.37 -1.48 24.50
CA ASN A 53 13.49 -2.69 25.32
C ASN A 53 12.42 -2.88 26.41
N SER A 54 11.27 -2.19 26.32
CA SER A 54 10.15 -2.36 27.27
C SER A 54 9.21 -3.52 26.91
N LEU A 55 9.25 -3.99 25.66
CA LEU A 55 8.38 -5.06 25.13
C LEU A 55 9.16 -6.40 24.98
N VAL A 56 10.04 -6.68 25.94
CA VAL A 56 10.94 -7.84 25.92
C VAL A 56 10.57 -8.79 27.04
N ASP A 57 10.53 -10.09 26.73
CA ASP A 57 10.37 -11.16 27.70
C ASP A 57 11.57 -12.15 27.65
N PRO A 58 11.63 -13.17 28.52
CA PRO A 58 12.73 -14.11 28.52
C PRO A 58 12.97 -14.82 27.18
N LEU A 59 11.94 -15.10 26.39
CA LEU A 59 12.09 -15.74 25.07
C LEU A 59 12.71 -14.78 24.06
N VAL A 60 12.25 -13.53 24.02
CA VAL A 60 12.82 -12.48 23.15
C VAL A 60 14.29 -12.25 23.48
N ALA A 61 14.63 -12.27 24.77
CA ALA A 61 16.01 -12.13 25.25
C ALA A 61 16.86 -13.42 25.11
N ALA A 62 16.27 -14.48 24.54
CA ALA A 62 16.92 -15.79 24.36
C ALA A 62 17.45 -16.43 25.66
N LEU A 63 16.76 -16.26 26.76
CA LEU A 63 17.20 -16.88 28.04
C LEU A 63 17.03 -18.39 27.95
N PRO A 64 17.99 -19.16 28.56
CA PRO A 64 17.96 -20.62 28.56
C PRO A 64 16.66 -21.19 29.15
N GLY A 65 16.11 -22.22 28.51
CA GLY A 65 14.92 -22.93 29.00
C GLY A 65 13.59 -22.35 28.55
N THR A 66 13.59 -21.25 27.76
CA THR A 66 12.39 -20.70 27.17
C THR A 66 12.02 -21.48 25.91
N LEU A 67 10.70 -21.70 25.69
CA LEU A 67 10.16 -22.41 24.53
C LEU A 67 9.17 -21.54 23.77
N PRO A 68 9.22 -21.54 22.43
CA PRO A 68 8.32 -20.76 21.59
C PRO A 68 6.90 -21.32 21.61
N VAL A 69 5.90 -20.44 21.56
CA VAL A 69 4.49 -20.78 21.39
C VAL A 69 3.90 -19.94 20.28
N MET A 70 3.44 -20.59 19.21
CA MET A 70 2.95 -19.94 18.00
C MET A 70 1.71 -19.06 18.24
N ASN A 71 1.70 -17.89 17.62
CA ASN A 71 0.56 -16.96 17.60
C ASN A 71 -0.44 -17.36 16.49
N ARG A 72 -1.61 -17.86 16.90
CA ARG A 72 -2.69 -18.25 15.96
C ARG A 72 -3.16 -17.07 15.10
N ALA A 73 -3.31 -15.87 15.67
CA ALA A 73 -3.77 -14.70 14.92
C ALA A 73 -2.81 -14.31 13.78
N ALA A 74 -1.50 -14.48 13.96
CA ALA A 74 -0.52 -14.24 12.89
C ALA A 74 -0.71 -15.21 11.72
N VAL A 75 -0.97 -16.49 12.00
CA VAL A 75 -1.29 -17.49 10.97
C VAL A 75 -2.57 -17.13 10.21
N GLU A 76 -3.63 -16.73 10.93
CA GLU A 76 -4.91 -16.32 10.32
C GLU A 76 -4.77 -15.06 9.47
N MET A 77 -4.02 -14.05 9.95
CA MET A 77 -3.72 -12.84 9.19
C MET A 77 -2.96 -13.16 7.90
N SER A 78 -1.95 -14.01 7.98
CA SER A 78 -1.16 -14.42 6.81
C SER A 78 -1.96 -15.23 5.81
N ALA A 79 -2.80 -16.16 6.28
CA ALA A 79 -3.70 -16.92 5.41
C ALA A 79 -4.71 -16.00 4.69
N ARG A 80 -5.24 -14.97 5.36
CA ARG A 80 -6.10 -13.94 4.72
C ARG A 80 -5.37 -13.20 3.60
N VAL A 81 -4.13 -12.77 3.84
CA VAL A 81 -3.32 -12.12 2.80
C VAL A 81 -3.04 -13.09 1.65
N GLY A 82 -2.62 -14.33 1.94
CA GLY A 82 -2.37 -15.34 0.92
C GLY A 82 -3.61 -15.62 0.06
N MET A 83 -4.79 -15.80 0.68
CA MET A 83 -6.05 -15.99 -0.06
C MET A 83 -6.39 -14.78 -0.94
N ALA A 84 -6.16 -13.55 -0.45
CA ALA A 84 -6.40 -12.33 -1.21
C ALA A 84 -5.42 -12.14 -2.38
N LEU A 85 -4.21 -12.72 -2.28
CA LEU A 85 -3.22 -12.78 -3.35
C LEU A 85 -3.42 -13.97 -4.29
N GLY A 86 -4.50 -14.74 -4.12
CA GLY A 86 -4.79 -15.93 -4.92
C GLY A 86 -3.82 -17.10 -4.66
N CYS A 87 -3.14 -17.11 -3.51
CA CYS A 87 -2.23 -18.19 -3.14
C CYS A 87 -2.97 -19.46 -2.71
N GLU A 88 -2.38 -20.60 -3.01
CA GLU A 88 -2.75 -21.86 -2.41
C GLU A 88 -2.32 -21.89 -0.93
N ILE A 89 -3.28 -22.13 -0.01
CA ILE A 89 -2.96 -22.24 1.41
C ILE A 89 -2.64 -23.70 1.74
N ALA A 90 -1.46 -23.92 2.30
CA ALA A 90 -0.99 -25.25 2.64
C ALA A 90 -1.88 -25.89 3.74
N LYS A 91 -2.22 -27.18 3.60
CA LYS A 91 -2.92 -27.94 4.65
C LYS A 91 -2.05 -28.15 5.88
N GLN A 92 -0.75 -28.16 5.69
CA GLN A 92 0.25 -28.24 6.74
C GLN A 92 1.41 -27.33 6.39
N CYS A 93 1.87 -26.55 7.36
CA CYS A 93 3.12 -25.80 7.26
C CYS A 93 3.99 -26.06 8.49
N ARG A 94 5.27 -25.73 8.39
CA ARG A 94 6.25 -26.05 9.42
C ARG A 94 7.20 -24.86 9.64
N TRP A 95 7.79 -24.84 10.82
CA TRP A 95 8.77 -23.85 11.24
C TRP A 95 10.18 -24.40 11.11
N ASP A 96 11.08 -23.58 10.60
CA ASP A 96 12.50 -23.87 10.44
C ASP A 96 13.34 -22.80 11.11
N ARG A 97 14.54 -23.15 11.56
CA ARG A 97 15.52 -22.19 12.09
C ARG A 97 16.41 -21.73 10.95
N LYS A 98 16.42 -20.41 10.70
CA LYS A 98 17.32 -19.69 9.79
C LYS A 98 18.49 -19.19 10.62
N ASN A 99 19.64 -19.85 10.53
CA ASN A 99 20.75 -19.59 11.45
C ASN A 99 21.68 -18.50 10.91
N TYR A 100 21.83 -17.45 11.67
CA TYR A 100 22.82 -16.38 11.46
C TYR A 100 23.00 -15.57 12.73
N PHE A 101 24.16 -14.88 12.86
CA PHE A 101 24.49 -14.13 14.07
C PHE A 101 24.43 -12.64 13.77
N TYR A 102 23.62 -11.93 14.57
CA TYR A 102 23.54 -10.48 14.51
C TYR A 102 23.23 -9.92 15.90
N PRO A 103 23.67 -8.70 16.25
CA PRO A 103 23.47 -8.16 17.61
C PRO A 103 22.01 -8.04 18.03
N ASP A 104 21.09 -7.81 17.09
CA ASP A 104 19.65 -7.68 17.31
C ASP A 104 18.87 -9.00 17.17
N LEU A 105 19.58 -10.12 17.08
CA LEU A 105 19.04 -11.48 17.04
C LEU A 105 19.64 -12.33 18.18
N PRO A 106 19.17 -12.17 19.42
CA PRO A 106 19.81 -12.80 20.60
C PRO A 106 19.89 -14.32 20.56
N LYS A 107 18.93 -14.98 19.92
CA LYS A 107 18.89 -16.45 19.78
C LYS A 107 19.97 -16.99 18.82
N GLY A 108 20.54 -16.16 17.95
CA GLY A 108 21.44 -16.59 16.89
C GLY A 108 20.75 -17.30 15.74
N TYR A 109 19.42 -17.34 15.75
CA TYR A 109 18.59 -17.82 14.63
C TYR A 109 17.24 -17.09 14.64
N GLN A 110 16.62 -17.04 13.47
CA GLN A 110 15.28 -16.54 13.24
C GLN A 110 14.37 -17.75 12.95
N ILE A 111 13.21 -17.82 13.59
CA ILE A 111 12.21 -18.84 13.26
C ILE A 111 11.46 -18.34 12.00
N SER A 112 11.46 -19.15 10.96
CA SER A 112 10.91 -18.83 9.65
C SER A 112 10.26 -20.08 9.04
N GLN A 113 9.85 -20.02 7.77
CA GLN A 113 9.38 -21.18 7.01
C GLN A 113 10.23 -21.30 5.74
N TYR A 114 10.78 -22.48 5.47
CA TYR A 114 11.68 -22.70 4.32
C TYR A 114 11.00 -23.48 3.19
N ASP A 115 10.86 -24.80 3.35
CA ASP A 115 10.35 -25.71 2.32
C ASP A 115 8.84 -25.99 2.42
N GLN A 116 8.21 -25.65 3.56
CA GLN A 116 6.78 -25.83 3.79
C GLN A 116 6.14 -24.50 4.25
N PRO A 117 6.08 -23.50 3.38
CA PRO A 117 5.47 -22.22 3.70
C PRO A 117 3.95 -22.35 3.86
N LEU A 118 3.35 -21.40 4.59
CA LEU A 118 1.90 -21.32 4.77
C LEU A 118 1.17 -21.06 3.44
N CYS A 119 1.70 -20.16 2.61
CA CYS A 119 1.10 -19.81 1.34
C CYS A 119 2.06 -20.17 0.20
N GLY A 120 1.60 -21.03 -0.71
CA GLY A 120 2.29 -21.42 -1.94
C GLY A 120 2.12 -20.39 -3.05
N GLU A 121 2.15 -20.88 -4.30
CA GLU A 121 2.01 -20.03 -5.47
C GLU A 121 0.65 -19.34 -5.55
N GLY A 122 0.66 -18.14 -6.10
CA GLY A 122 -0.52 -17.32 -6.31
C GLY A 122 -0.38 -16.40 -7.52
N LYS A 123 -1.46 -15.65 -7.82
CA LYS A 123 -1.51 -14.69 -8.92
C LYS A 123 -2.30 -13.46 -8.50
N PHE A 124 -1.70 -12.31 -8.71
CA PHE A 124 -2.32 -11.03 -8.45
C PHE A 124 -2.56 -10.26 -9.75
N GLU A 125 -3.81 -9.84 -9.98
CA GLU A 125 -4.20 -9.08 -11.16
C GLU A 125 -4.00 -7.59 -10.90
N LEU A 126 -2.89 -7.05 -11.40
CA LEU A 126 -2.49 -5.66 -11.24
C LEU A 126 -3.16 -4.79 -12.33
N PRO A 127 -4.02 -3.83 -11.96
CA PRO A 127 -4.52 -2.84 -12.91
C PRO A 127 -3.39 -1.87 -13.28
N LEU A 128 -3.29 -1.51 -14.56
CA LEU A 128 -2.34 -0.54 -15.09
C LEU A 128 -3.05 0.77 -15.44
N GLU A 129 -2.27 1.86 -15.53
CA GLU A 129 -2.79 3.20 -15.82
C GLU A 129 -3.51 3.30 -17.19
N ASP A 130 -3.12 2.48 -18.14
CA ASP A 130 -3.75 2.41 -19.48
C ASP A 130 -5.09 1.64 -19.48
N GLY A 131 -5.55 1.18 -18.32
CA GLY A 131 -6.77 0.39 -18.14
C GLY A 131 -6.61 -1.10 -18.42
N SER A 132 -5.43 -1.56 -18.82
CA SER A 132 -5.12 -2.98 -18.96
C SER A 132 -4.87 -3.64 -17.59
N THR A 133 -4.75 -4.95 -17.57
CA THR A 133 -4.42 -5.73 -16.37
C THR A 133 -3.22 -6.60 -16.65
N LYS A 134 -2.27 -6.63 -15.72
CA LYS A 134 -1.09 -7.49 -15.78
C LYS A 134 -1.12 -8.49 -14.62
N THR A 135 -0.93 -9.77 -14.93
CA THR A 135 -0.79 -10.81 -13.91
C THR A 135 0.61 -10.79 -13.33
N ILE A 136 0.72 -10.67 -12.01
CA ILE A 136 1.96 -10.79 -11.25
C ILE A 136 1.93 -12.11 -10.50
N GLY A 137 2.90 -12.98 -10.74
CA GLY A 137 3.07 -14.23 -10.03
C GLY A 137 3.54 -14.01 -8.60
N ILE A 138 2.91 -14.67 -7.64
CA ILE A 138 3.40 -14.80 -6.27
C ILE A 138 4.05 -16.17 -6.17
N ILE A 139 5.33 -16.22 -5.83
CA ILE A 139 6.06 -17.49 -5.66
C ILE A 139 5.62 -18.14 -4.36
N ARG A 140 5.55 -17.35 -3.28
CA ARG A 140 5.11 -17.77 -1.96
C ARG A 140 4.87 -16.58 -1.04
N ALA A 141 4.13 -16.82 0.05
CA ALA A 141 4.15 -15.96 1.21
C ALA A 141 4.32 -16.80 2.47
N HIS A 142 5.32 -16.49 3.28
CA HIS A 142 5.67 -17.27 4.45
C HIS A 142 5.83 -16.42 5.71
N LEU A 143 5.59 -17.05 6.84
CA LEU A 143 5.72 -16.43 8.14
C LEU A 143 7.13 -16.57 8.70
N GLU A 144 7.58 -15.51 9.37
CA GLU A 144 8.78 -15.51 10.18
C GLU A 144 8.63 -14.54 11.37
N GLU A 145 9.60 -14.49 12.24
CA GLU A 145 9.72 -13.44 13.25
C GLU A 145 10.72 -12.37 12.80
N ASP A 146 10.45 -11.08 13.08
CA ASP A 146 11.40 -10.01 12.78
C ASP A 146 12.53 -9.97 13.83
N THR A 147 13.65 -9.32 13.48
CA THR A 147 14.77 -9.02 14.37
C THR A 147 14.55 -7.72 15.13
N GLY A 148 15.42 -7.39 16.08
CA GLY A 148 15.43 -6.10 16.75
C GLY A 148 15.82 -4.95 15.84
N LYS A 149 16.13 -3.81 16.42
CA LYS A 149 16.67 -2.64 15.70
C LYS A 149 18.05 -2.31 16.20
N LEU A 150 18.93 -1.89 15.28
CA LEU A 150 20.23 -1.31 15.59
C LEU A 150 20.17 0.18 15.34
N GLY A 151 20.61 0.97 16.32
CA GLY A 151 20.79 2.41 16.22
C GLY A 151 22.26 2.80 16.40
N HIS A 152 22.68 3.84 15.71
CA HIS A 152 24.04 4.40 15.80
C HIS A 152 24.06 5.84 16.31
N GLU A 153 22.89 6.31 16.80
CA GLU A 153 22.72 7.63 17.35
C GLU A 153 22.15 7.59 18.75
N LEU A 154 22.67 8.44 19.62
CA LEU A 154 22.09 8.70 20.94
C LEU A 154 20.85 9.59 20.82
N PRO A 155 19.96 9.63 21.83
CA PRO A 155 18.89 10.62 21.89
C PRO A 155 19.41 12.03 21.62
N GLY A 156 18.73 12.74 20.69
CA GLY A 156 19.16 14.07 20.22
C GLY A 156 20.10 14.04 19.00
N GLY A 157 20.23 12.90 18.30
CA GLY A 157 20.92 12.77 17.02
C GLY A 157 22.47 12.80 17.10
N ARG A 158 23.04 12.61 18.29
CA ARG A 158 24.51 12.54 18.44
C ARG A 158 25.01 11.16 18.03
N HIS A 159 26.01 11.14 17.15
CA HIS A 159 26.66 9.90 16.75
C HIS A 159 27.24 9.13 17.97
N TYR A 160 27.06 7.81 17.98
CA TYR A 160 27.59 6.89 18.96
C TYR A 160 28.55 5.92 18.27
N ASP A 161 29.76 5.80 18.82
CA ASP A 161 30.76 4.84 18.34
C ASP A 161 30.46 3.43 18.89
N GLY A 162 29.45 2.82 18.30
CA GLY A 162 28.91 1.53 18.67
C GLY A 162 27.49 1.35 18.16
N SER A 163 26.83 0.26 18.57
CA SER A 163 25.44 -0.03 18.21
C SER A 163 24.58 -0.09 19.47
N LEU A 164 23.48 0.66 19.46
CA LEU A 164 22.40 0.53 20.43
C LEU A 164 21.44 -0.54 19.94
N VAL A 165 21.10 -1.49 20.80
CA VAL A 165 20.18 -2.59 20.45
C VAL A 165 18.84 -2.36 21.12
N ASP A 166 17.78 -2.29 20.32
CA ASP A 166 16.40 -2.28 20.77
C ASP A 166 15.71 -3.58 20.33
N LEU A 167 15.34 -4.41 21.29
CA LEU A 167 14.71 -5.71 21.07
C LEU A 167 13.17 -5.64 21.06
N ASN A 168 12.56 -4.45 21.11
CA ASN A 168 11.10 -4.34 21.06
C ASN A 168 10.52 -5.00 19.80
N ARG A 169 11.18 -4.84 18.65
CA ARG A 169 10.71 -5.46 17.40
C ARG A 169 11.05 -6.94 17.30
N ALA A 170 12.08 -7.43 17.99
CA ALA A 170 12.48 -8.84 17.94
C ALA A 170 11.31 -9.75 18.33
N GLY A 171 10.97 -10.71 17.45
CA GLY A 171 9.84 -11.61 17.60
C GLY A 171 8.50 -11.05 17.09
N THR A 172 8.45 -9.85 16.50
CA THR A 172 7.26 -9.34 15.77
C THR A 172 6.89 -10.30 14.65
N PRO A 173 5.60 -10.70 14.50
CA PRO A 173 5.19 -11.53 13.36
C PRO A 173 5.41 -10.81 12.05
N LEU A 174 6.11 -11.46 11.14
CA LEU A 174 6.49 -10.94 9.84
C LEU A 174 5.99 -11.86 8.74
N LEU A 175 5.28 -11.32 7.76
CA LEU A 175 4.90 -12.02 6.55
C LEU A 175 5.82 -11.58 5.41
N GLU A 176 6.63 -12.49 4.88
CA GLU A 176 7.45 -12.26 3.69
C GLU A 176 6.72 -12.76 2.46
N ILE A 177 6.51 -11.88 1.48
CA ILE A 177 5.87 -12.16 0.20
C ILE A 177 6.93 -12.05 -0.89
N VAL A 178 7.10 -13.11 -1.68
CA VAL A 178 8.06 -13.16 -2.79
C VAL A 178 7.30 -13.23 -4.10
N THR A 179 7.53 -12.26 -5.00
CA THR A 179 6.92 -12.26 -6.33
C THR A 179 7.83 -12.92 -7.38
N ALA A 180 7.23 -13.37 -8.47
CA ALA A 180 7.97 -13.65 -9.69
C ALA A 180 8.58 -12.35 -10.27
N PRO A 181 9.64 -12.43 -11.09
CA PRO A 181 10.28 -11.27 -11.70
C PRO A 181 9.50 -10.77 -12.92
N ASP A 182 8.21 -10.48 -12.73
CA ASP A 182 7.28 -10.16 -13.80
C ASP A 182 7.19 -8.67 -14.11
N PHE A 183 7.74 -7.81 -13.23
CA PHE A 183 7.68 -6.37 -13.43
C PHE A 183 8.70 -5.92 -14.48
N ALA A 184 8.21 -5.09 -15.41
CA ALA A 184 9.00 -4.55 -16.52
C ALA A 184 9.25 -3.02 -16.41
N SER A 185 8.67 -2.36 -15.41
CA SER A 185 8.86 -0.92 -15.16
C SER A 185 8.77 -0.59 -13.67
N ALA A 186 9.36 0.54 -13.29
CA ALA A 186 9.24 1.08 -11.94
C ALA A 186 7.78 1.48 -11.60
N ALA A 187 7.00 1.92 -12.60
CA ALA A 187 5.59 2.26 -12.44
C ALA A 187 4.76 1.03 -12.04
N GLU A 188 4.97 -0.12 -12.71
CA GLU A 188 4.30 -1.38 -12.34
C GLU A 188 4.62 -1.81 -10.91
N VAL A 189 5.89 -1.68 -10.49
CA VAL A 189 6.32 -2.02 -9.12
C VAL A 189 5.62 -1.12 -8.10
N VAL A 190 5.58 0.20 -8.35
CA VAL A 190 4.91 1.15 -7.46
C VAL A 190 3.41 0.89 -7.39
N ALA A 191 2.76 0.67 -8.53
CA ALA A 191 1.34 0.33 -8.58
C ALA A 191 1.03 -0.94 -7.77
N PHE A 192 1.83 -1.99 -7.93
CA PHE A 192 1.69 -3.22 -7.14
C PHE A 192 1.89 -2.96 -5.64
N ALA A 193 2.94 -2.25 -5.26
CA ALA A 193 3.27 -1.96 -3.87
C ALA A 193 2.16 -1.13 -3.18
N GLN A 194 1.58 -0.16 -3.87
CA GLN A 194 0.44 0.63 -3.39
C GLN A 194 -0.81 -0.24 -3.22
N ASN A 195 -1.16 -1.05 -4.21
CA ASN A 195 -2.30 -1.96 -4.13
C ASN A 195 -2.15 -2.99 -3.02
N LEU A 196 -0.95 -3.57 -2.85
CA LEU A 196 -0.65 -4.52 -1.76
C LEU A 196 -0.77 -3.84 -0.38
N ARG A 197 -0.28 -2.61 -0.24
CA ARG A 197 -0.43 -1.85 1.01
C ARG A 197 -1.90 -1.60 1.34
N VAL A 198 -2.70 -1.14 0.37
CA VAL A 198 -4.15 -0.96 0.54
C VAL A 198 -4.81 -2.28 0.92
N LEU A 199 -4.48 -3.37 0.23
CA LEU A 199 -4.98 -4.71 0.52
C LEU A 199 -4.70 -5.14 1.96
N CYS A 200 -3.44 -5.05 2.42
CA CYS A 200 -3.04 -5.46 3.77
C CYS A 200 -3.71 -4.61 4.85
N ARG A 201 -3.82 -3.30 4.64
CA ARG A 201 -4.56 -2.38 5.53
C ARG A 201 -6.06 -2.71 5.54
N PHE A 202 -6.65 -2.96 4.40
CA PHE A 202 -8.06 -3.32 4.27
C PHE A 202 -8.38 -4.64 4.98
N LEU A 203 -7.48 -5.60 4.92
CA LEU A 203 -7.59 -6.86 5.68
C LEU A 203 -7.35 -6.69 7.19
N GLY A 204 -6.89 -5.52 7.63
CA GLY A 204 -6.60 -5.23 9.03
C GLY A 204 -5.41 -6.02 9.57
N VAL A 205 -4.41 -6.32 8.72
CA VAL A 205 -3.23 -7.10 9.11
C VAL A 205 -2.02 -6.24 9.44
N THR A 206 -2.00 -4.98 8.99
CA THR A 206 -0.94 -4.00 9.26
C THR A 206 -1.45 -2.58 9.12
N GLU A 207 -0.82 -1.62 9.80
CA GLU A 207 -1.04 -0.19 9.57
C GLU A 207 -0.37 0.30 8.27
N GLY A 208 0.57 -0.43 7.73
CA GLY A 208 1.20 -0.18 6.44
C GLY A 208 2.02 1.12 6.36
N VAL A 209 2.55 1.62 7.48
CA VAL A 209 3.37 2.85 7.53
C VAL A 209 4.82 2.49 7.22
N MET A 210 5.27 2.77 5.98
CA MET A 210 6.61 2.41 5.51
C MET A 210 7.73 3.07 6.35
N GLN A 211 7.54 4.31 6.80
CA GLN A 211 8.48 5.05 7.62
C GLN A 211 8.71 4.41 9.01
N LYS A 212 7.74 3.64 9.48
CA LYS A 212 7.84 2.85 10.73
C LYS A 212 8.37 1.43 10.48
N GLY A 213 8.52 1.02 9.22
CA GLY A 213 8.96 -0.32 8.85
C GLY A 213 7.83 -1.35 8.79
N HIS A 214 6.55 -0.94 8.94
CA HIS A 214 5.40 -1.86 8.89
C HIS A 214 5.29 -2.58 7.54
N MET A 215 5.78 -1.97 6.45
CA MET A 215 5.97 -2.61 5.16
C MET A 215 7.30 -2.18 4.57
N ARG A 216 8.06 -3.16 4.09
CA ARG A 216 9.36 -2.97 3.43
C ARG A 216 9.30 -3.61 2.06
N PHE A 217 9.80 -2.93 1.05
CA PHE A 217 9.84 -3.41 -0.33
C PHE A 217 11.29 -3.46 -0.78
N GLU A 218 11.77 -4.66 -1.11
CA GLU A 218 13.15 -4.92 -1.51
C GLU A 218 13.16 -5.44 -2.95
N PRO A 219 13.33 -4.57 -3.96
CA PRO A 219 13.37 -4.99 -5.35
C PRO A 219 14.67 -5.73 -5.67
N ASN A 220 14.54 -6.87 -6.31
CA ASN A 220 15.60 -7.64 -6.95
C ASN A 220 15.60 -7.28 -8.43
N ILE A 221 16.61 -6.51 -8.86
CA ILE A 221 16.64 -5.83 -10.16
C ILE A 221 17.74 -6.42 -11.01
N ASN A 222 17.45 -6.76 -12.27
CA ASN A 222 18.44 -6.93 -13.32
C ASN A 222 17.90 -6.42 -14.66
N VAL A 223 18.79 -6.27 -15.63
CA VAL A 223 18.49 -5.76 -16.96
C VAL A 223 18.89 -6.81 -17.99
N GLU A 224 17.97 -7.13 -18.89
CA GLU A 224 18.24 -7.90 -20.09
C GLU A 224 18.66 -6.94 -21.21
N ILE A 225 19.82 -7.15 -21.78
CA ILE A 225 20.41 -6.38 -22.87
C ILE A 225 20.32 -7.23 -24.13
N THR A 226 19.62 -6.74 -25.15
CA THR A 226 19.50 -7.36 -26.47
C THR A 226 20.39 -6.63 -27.47
N PHE A 227 21.16 -7.35 -28.22
CA PHE A 227 22.05 -6.82 -29.25
C PHE A 227 21.40 -6.86 -30.64
N GLU A 228 21.98 -6.13 -31.61
CA GLU A 228 21.46 -6.07 -32.98
C GLU A 228 21.49 -7.44 -33.69
N ASP A 229 22.35 -8.35 -33.27
CA ASP A 229 22.43 -9.74 -33.78
C ASP A 229 21.37 -10.67 -33.15
N GLY A 230 20.52 -10.15 -32.26
CA GLY A 230 19.47 -10.89 -31.57
C GLY A 230 19.97 -11.67 -30.33
N THR A 231 21.26 -11.66 -30.02
CA THR A 231 21.78 -12.27 -28.79
C THR A 231 21.35 -11.44 -27.55
N THR A 232 21.24 -12.11 -26.41
CA THR A 232 20.83 -11.47 -25.14
C THR A 232 21.76 -11.83 -24.01
N VAL A 233 21.96 -10.89 -23.09
CA VAL A 233 22.63 -11.12 -21.80
C VAL A 233 21.82 -10.49 -20.70
N ARG A 234 22.01 -10.97 -19.47
CA ARG A 234 21.40 -10.35 -18.27
C ARG A 234 22.48 -9.88 -17.32
N THR A 235 22.30 -8.70 -16.77
CA THR A 235 23.17 -8.18 -15.72
C THR A 235 23.00 -8.96 -14.41
N PRO A 236 23.99 -8.97 -13.50
CA PRO A 236 23.84 -9.56 -12.18
C PRO A 236 22.65 -8.94 -11.41
N ILE A 237 21.97 -9.76 -10.60
CA ILE A 237 20.84 -9.29 -9.78
C ILE A 237 21.36 -8.37 -8.67
N VAL A 238 20.70 -7.23 -8.52
CA VAL A 238 20.91 -6.28 -7.42
C VAL A 238 19.66 -6.20 -6.57
N GLU A 239 19.81 -6.54 -5.31
CA GLU A 239 18.82 -6.33 -4.27
C GLU A 239 19.00 -4.93 -3.68
N VAL A 240 17.97 -4.08 -3.69
CA VAL A 240 18.05 -2.73 -3.14
C VAL A 240 17.28 -2.66 -1.82
N LYS A 241 17.97 -2.12 -0.79
CA LYS A 241 17.43 -1.94 0.58
C LYS A 241 17.30 -0.46 0.95
N ASN A 242 16.73 -0.19 2.12
CA ASN A 242 16.52 1.14 2.70
C ASN A 242 15.55 2.02 1.89
N LEU A 243 14.44 1.44 1.44
CA LEU A 243 13.41 2.10 0.65
C LEU A 243 12.20 2.44 1.55
N ASN A 244 12.15 3.67 2.07
CA ASN A 244 11.16 4.11 3.06
C ASN A 244 9.94 4.82 2.46
N SER A 245 9.83 4.85 1.12
CA SER A 245 8.70 5.46 0.39
C SER A 245 8.56 4.87 -1.00
N PHE A 246 7.38 4.95 -1.59
CA PHE A 246 7.16 4.54 -2.99
C PHE A 246 8.00 5.38 -3.98
N LYS A 247 8.29 6.65 -3.63
CA LYS A 247 9.20 7.50 -4.41
C LYS A 247 10.63 6.93 -4.40
N ALA A 248 11.11 6.47 -3.24
CA ALA A 248 12.41 5.82 -3.12
C ALA A 248 12.46 4.50 -3.91
N VAL A 249 11.40 3.68 -3.85
CA VAL A 249 11.29 2.44 -4.65
C VAL A 249 11.40 2.75 -6.14
N LYS A 250 10.62 3.73 -6.63
CA LYS A 250 10.67 4.16 -8.03
C LYS A 250 12.05 4.64 -8.43
N GLY A 251 12.62 5.57 -7.65
CA GLY A 251 13.93 6.17 -7.94
C GLY A 251 15.06 5.13 -7.97
N ALA A 252 15.05 4.20 -7.02
CA ALA A 252 16.04 3.13 -6.96
C ALA A 252 16.01 2.20 -8.18
N ILE A 253 14.81 1.83 -8.64
CA ILE A 253 14.65 0.97 -9.83
C ILE A 253 15.10 1.72 -11.09
N GLU A 254 14.68 2.98 -11.25
CA GLU A 254 15.08 3.82 -12.40
C GLU A 254 16.62 4.04 -12.43
N TYR A 255 17.22 4.31 -11.27
CA TYR A 255 18.67 4.45 -11.16
C TYR A 255 19.41 3.15 -11.51
N GLU A 256 18.99 2.01 -10.95
CA GLU A 256 19.62 0.72 -11.19
C GLU A 256 19.50 0.27 -12.67
N CYS A 257 18.39 0.57 -13.32
CA CYS A 257 18.19 0.28 -14.73
C CYS A 257 19.29 0.91 -15.60
N VAL A 258 19.67 2.15 -15.33
CA VAL A 258 20.72 2.87 -16.03
C VAL A 258 22.12 2.40 -15.58
N ARG A 259 22.34 2.37 -14.25
CA ARG A 259 23.64 2.03 -13.66
C ARG A 259 24.13 0.64 -14.10
N GLN A 260 23.24 -0.36 -14.14
CA GLN A 260 23.62 -1.74 -14.47
C GLN A 260 24.05 -1.87 -15.93
N VAL A 261 23.42 -1.17 -16.85
CA VAL A 261 23.83 -1.14 -18.26
C VAL A 261 25.19 -0.47 -18.42
N GLU A 262 25.43 0.65 -17.75
CA GLU A 262 26.73 1.34 -17.80
C GLU A 262 27.84 0.50 -17.14
N ALA A 263 27.56 -0.17 -16.03
CA ALA A 263 28.51 -1.07 -15.40
C ALA A 263 28.86 -2.24 -16.32
N TRP A 264 27.85 -2.83 -16.97
CA TRP A 264 28.06 -3.92 -17.93
C TRP A 264 28.94 -3.48 -19.12
N LYS A 265 28.77 -2.29 -19.65
CA LYS A 265 29.65 -1.74 -20.71
C LYS A 265 31.11 -1.63 -20.28
N GLN A 266 31.38 -1.47 -18.98
CA GLN A 266 32.73 -1.33 -18.43
C GLN A 266 33.38 -2.69 -18.12
N ASP A 267 32.63 -3.61 -17.51
CA ASP A 267 33.19 -4.86 -16.96
C ASP A 267 32.71 -6.14 -17.62
N GLY A 268 31.65 -6.07 -18.45
CA GLY A 268 31.09 -7.23 -19.18
C GLY A 268 30.46 -8.30 -18.27
N ARG A 269 30.23 -8.03 -16.98
CA ARG A 269 29.68 -9.00 -16.04
C ARG A 269 28.24 -9.36 -16.38
N VAL A 270 27.97 -10.64 -16.46
CA VAL A 270 26.64 -11.20 -16.71
C VAL A 270 26.15 -12.00 -15.51
N MET A 271 24.83 -12.20 -15.44
CA MET A 271 24.20 -12.99 -14.38
C MET A 271 24.81 -14.39 -14.29
N GLY A 272 25.23 -14.78 -13.09
CA GLY A 272 25.81 -16.08 -12.78
C GLY A 272 25.69 -16.42 -11.31
N ARG A 273 26.07 -17.65 -10.93
CA ARG A 273 26.08 -18.09 -9.54
C ARG A 273 27.01 -17.19 -8.72
N GLY A 274 26.57 -16.76 -7.54
CA GLY A 274 27.37 -15.91 -6.66
C GLY A 274 27.49 -14.43 -7.09
N MET A 275 26.81 -14.01 -8.15
CA MET A 275 26.92 -12.65 -8.71
C MET A 275 25.87 -11.67 -8.18
N LYS A 276 25.06 -12.06 -7.18
CA LYS A 276 24.07 -11.15 -6.55
C LYS A 276 24.77 -10.15 -5.63
N ALA A 277 24.39 -8.86 -5.73
CA ALA A 277 24.86 -7.80 -4.83
C ALA A 277 23.70 -7.17 -4.07
N THR A 278 23.98 -6.64 -2.87
CA THR A 278 23.04 -5.83 -2.09
C THR A 278 23.53 -4.39 -2.10
N ARG A 279 22.63 -3.46 -2.43
CA ARG A 279 22.87 -2.02 -2.45
C ARG A 279 21.85 -1.30 -1.57
N GLY A 280 22.23 -0.16 -0.97
CA GLY A 280 21.35 0.69 -0.19
C GLY A 280 21.01 1.96 -0.96
N TRP A 281 19.76 2.39 -0.90
CA TRP A 281 19.32 3.66 -1.47
C TRP A 281 19.71 4.84 -0.58
N LEU A 282 20.21 5.92 -1.17
CA LEU A 282 20.51 7.19 -0.52
C LEU A 282 19.56 8.26 -1.09
N ASP A 283 18.53 8.62 -0.32
CA ASP A 283 17.50 9.59 -0.75
C ASP A 283 18.08 10.97 -1.07
N GLU A 284 19.08 11.41 -0.33
CA GLU A 284 19.71 12.72 -0.53
C GLU A 284 20.46 12.85 -1.86
N LYS A 285 21.02 11.72 -2.33
CA LYS A 285 21.83 11.68 -3.56
C LYS A 285 21.09 11.09 -4.74
N LEU A 286 19.92 10.46 -4.52
CA LEU A 286 19.13 9.74 -5.51
C LEU A 286 19.97 8.65 -6.22
N GLU A 287 20.77 7.92 -5.46
CA GLU A 287 21.65 6.86 -5.96
C GLU A 287 21.65 5.64 -5.04
N THR A 288 22.06 4.50 -5.56
CA THR A 288 22.33 3.31 -4.75
C THR A 288 23.84 3.21 -4.44
N VAL A 289 24.17 2.74 -3.24
CA VAL A 289 25.56 2.45 -2.84
C VAL A 289 25.73 0.98 -2.52
N LEU A 290 26.89 0.42 -2.88
CA LEU A 290 27.20 -0.97 -2.59
C LEU A 290 27.31 -1.16 -1.08
N GLN A 291 26.56 -2.12 -0.54
CA GLN A 291 26.63 -2.55 0.86
C GLN A 291 27.40 -3.86 0.99
N ARG A 292 27.12 -4.81 0.08
CA ARG A 292 27.72 -6.13 0.10
C ARG A 292 27.70 -6.75 -1.28
N GLU A 293 28.81 -7.37 -1.70
CA GLU A 293 28.85 -8.34 -2.79
C GLU A 293 28.63 -9.74 -2.21
N LYS A 294 27.73 -10.51 -2.79
CA LYS A 294 27.48 -11.89 -2.37
C LYS A 294 28.28 -12.80 -3.29
N GLU A 295 29.39 -13.31 -2.80
CA GLU A 295 30.16 -14.32 -3.52
C GLU A 295 29.41 -15.66 -3.56
N ASP A 296 28.68 -16.01 -2.50
CA ASP A 296 27.81 -17.19 -2.41
C ASP A 296 26.53 -16.90 -1.63
N ALA A 297 25.44 -17.63 -1.93
CA ALA A 297 24.24 -17.62 -1.12
C ALA A 297 24.60 -18.02 0.32
N HIS A 298 24.23 -17.20 1.30
CA HIS A 298 24.44 -17.57 2.69
C HIS A 298 23.78 -18.93 2.95
N ASP A 299 24.58 -19.90 3.38
CA ASP A 299 24.06 -21.13 3.93
C ASP A 299 23.53 -20.86 5.33
N TYR A 300 22.23 -20.58 5.42
CA TYR A 300 21.54 -20.38 6.71
C TYR A 300 21.33 -21.69 7.46
N ARG A 301 21.74 -22.83 6.94
CA ARG A 301 21.64 -24.14 7.58
C ARG A 301 20.25 -24.36 8.15
N TYR A 302 19.23 -24.17 7.31
CA TYR A 302 17.86 -24.41 7.69
C TYR A 302 17.65 -25.83 8.22
N PHE A 303 16.97 -25.96 9.32
CA PHE A 303 16.44 -27.22 9.83
C PHE A 303 15.15 -26.99 10.61
N PRO A 304 14.25 -28.00 10.70
CA PRO A 304 13.01 -27.87 11.44
C PRO A 304 13.23 -27.47 12.89
N ASP A 305 12.44 -26.49 13.35
CA ASP A 305 12.48 -26.10 14.77
C ASP A 305 11.95 -27.26 15.63
N PRO A 306 12.76 -27.80 16.58
CA PRO A 306 12.39 -28.98 17.37
C PRO A 306 11.31 -28.68 18.42
N ASP A 307 11.11 -27.40 18.75
CA ASP A 307 10.21 -26.97 19.84
C ASP A 307 8.82 -26.58 19.31
N LEU A 308 8.64 -26.53 17.97
CA LEU A 308 7.38 -26.17 17.33
C LEU A 308 6.81 -27.34 16.52
N VAL A 309 5.56 -27.68 16.82
CA VAL A 309 4.83 -28.68 16.03
C VAL A 309 4.38 -28.08 14.69
N PRO A 310 4.27 -28.89 13.61
CA PRO A 310 3.69 -28.44 12.36
C PRO A 310 2.27 -27.90 12.54
N VAL A 311 1.93 -26.84 11.85
CA VAL A 311 0.59 -26.24 11.87
C VAL A 311 -0.30 -27.00 10.90
N GLN A 312 -1.43 -27.51 11.41
CA GLN A 312 -2.45 -28.19 10.61
C GLN A 312 -3.58 -27.20 10.31
N MET A 313 -3.76 -26.85 9.03
CA MET A 313 -4.83 -26.00 8.54
C MET A 313 -5.99 -26.90 8.09
N ASP A 314 -6.90 -27.27 9.00
CA ASP A 314 -8.05 -28.07 8.63
C ASP A 314 -9.07 -27.29 7.77
N ALA A 315 -9.98 -28.01 7.14
CA ALA A 315 -10.95 -27.43 6.21
C ALA A 315 -11.92 -26.44 6.92
N ALA A 316 -12.25 -26.70 8.18
CA ALA A 316 -13.16 -25.85 8.94
C ALA A 316 -12.49 -24.51 9.25
N TRP A 317 -11.26 -24.53 9.74
CA TRP A 317 -10.49 -23.32 10.01
C TRP A 317 -10.23 -22.49 8.73
N LEU A 318 -9.86 -23.13 7.62
CA LEU A 318 -9.71 -22.46 6.33
C LEU A 318 -11.03 -21.84 5.86
N GLN A 319 -12.16 -22.49 6.09
CA GLN A 319 -13.47 -21.95 5.74
C GLN A 319 -13.86 -20.75 6.61
N GLU A 320 -13.54 -20.77 7.91
CA GLU A 320 -13.73 -19.63 8.82
C GLU A 320 -12.91 -18.42 8.35
N ILE A 321 -11.63 -18.62 8.02
CA ILE A 321 -10.76 -17.56 7.50
C ILE A 321 -11.33 -17.01 6.19
N ARG A 322 -11.74 -17.87 5.27
CA ARG A 322 -12.33 -17.45 3.99
C ARG A 322 -13.63 -16.68 4.16
N ALA A 323 -14.49 -17.09 5.09
CA ALA A 323 -15.73 -16.38 5.40
C ALA A 323 -15.50 -14.99 6.03
N SER A 324 -14.34 -14.78 6.65
CA SER A 324 -13.96 -13.48 7.21
C SER A 324 -13.46 -12.48 6.16
N LEU A 325 -13.19 -12.94 4.92
CA LEU A 325 -12.76 -12.05 3.83
C LEU A 325 -13.97 -11.26 3.32
N THR A 326 -13.84 -9.95 3.35
CA THR A 326 -14.78 -9.03 2.71
C THR A 326 -14.42 -8.83 1.24
N GLU A 327 -15.29 -8.21 0.47
CA GLU A 327 -14.96 -7.80 -0.91
C GLU A 327 -13.67 -6.98 -0.93
N GLN A 328 -12.74 -7.36 -1.81
CA GLN A 328 -11.40 -6.78 -1.87
C GLN A 328 -11.41 -5.37 -2.48
N PRO A 329 -10.43 -4.48 -2.12
CA PRO A 329 -10.39 -3.11 -2.60
C PRO A 329 -10.48 -2.96 -4.13
N LEU A 330 -9.73 -3.77 -4.88
CA LEU A 330 -9.78 -3.73 -6.36
C LEU A 330 -11.15 -4.13 -6.93
N SER A 331 -11.83 -5.10 -6.30
CA SER A 331 -13.18 -5.50 -6.71
C SER A 331 -14.18 -4.38 -6.45
N ARG A 332 -14.05 -3.68 -5.30
CA ARG A 332 -14.86 -2.51 -4.96
C ARG A 332 -14.62 -1.35 -5.92
N GLN A 333 -13.36 -1.05 -6.27
CA GLN A 333 -13.04 -0.02 -7.27
C GLN A 333 -13.75 -0.31 -8.60
N ARG A 334 -13.66 -1.55 -9.11
CA ARG A 334 -14.34 -1.97 -10.34
C ARG A 334 -15.86 -1.87 -10.21
N ARG A 335 -16.42 -2.25 -9.07
CA ARG A 335 -17.84 -2.14 -8.78
C ARG A 335 -18.29 -0.68 -8.74
N TYR A 336 -17.56 0.21 -8.07
CA TYR A 336 -17.89 1.65 -7.98
C TYR A 336 -17.88 2.32 -9.35
N GLN A 337 -16.90 1.99 -10.19
CA GLN A 337 -16.88 2.48 -11.58
C GLN A 337 -18.06 1.97 -12.39
N LYS A 338 -18.38 0.67 -12.27
CA LYS A 338 -19.44 0.02 -13.05
C LYS A 338 -20.85 0.43 -12.61
N GLU A 339 -21.10 0.39 -11.31
CA GLU A 339 -22.45 0.58 -10.75
C GLU A 339 -22.79 2.04 -10.52
N TRP A 340 -21.79 2.85 -10.14
CA TRP A 340 -22.02 4.23 -9.75
C TRP A 340 -21.36 5.27 -10.69
N GLY A 341 -20.66 4.82 -11.74
CA GLY A 341 -20.07 5.71 -12.74
C GLY A 341 -18.94 6.59 -12.21
N LEU A 342 -18.29 6.19 -11.09
CA LEU A 342 -17.16 6.92 -10.54
C LEU A 342 -15.93 6.80 -11.46
N LEU A 343 -15.12 7.85 -11.52
CA LEU A 343 -13.85 7.80 -12.21
C LEU A 343 -12.88 6.84 -11.50
N PRO A 344 -11.92 6.22 -12.21
CA PRO A 344 -10.94 5.32 -11.59
C PRO A 344 -10.24 5.91 -10.38
N VAL A 345 -9.78 7.16 -10.46
CA VAL A 345 -9.11 7.88 -9.36
C VAL A 345 -10.02 8.13 -8.16
N ASP A 346 -11.31 8.42 -8.41
CA ASP A 346 -12.28 8.60 -7.33
C ASP A 346 -12.54 7.28 -6.59
N ALA A 347 -12.73 6.20 -7.34
CA ALA A 347 -12.93 4.86 -6.80
C ALA A 347 -11.71 4.38 -6.00
N GLU A 348 -10.49 4.66 -6.47
CA GLU A 348 -9.24 4.38 -5.78
C GLU A 348 -9.17 5.12 -4.44
N ASN A 349 -9.44 6.42 -4.43
CA ASN A 349 -9.40 7.22 -3.22
C ASN A 349 -10.44 6.77 -2.17
N LEU A 350 -11.64 6.37 -2.60
CA LEU A 350 -12.71 5.88 -1.71
C LEU A 350 -12.40 4.52 -1.04
N VAL A 351 -11.54 3.70 -1.62
CA VAL A 351 -11.12 2.42 -1.05
C VAL A 351 -9.75 2.48 -0.36
N ALA A 352 -9.05 3.62 -0.41
CA ALA A 352 -7.70 3.75 0.15
C ALA A 352 -7.65 3.47 1.67
N GLU A 353 -8.70 3.86 2.38
CA GLU A 353 -8.88 3.63 3.81
C GLU A 353 -10.13 2.77 4.05
N ARG A 354 -9.97 1.67 4.79
CA ARG A 354 -11.04 0.70 5.02
C ARG A 354 -12.29 1.32 5.62
N ASP A 355 -12.13 2.09 6.68
CA ASP A 355 -13.25 2.61 7.45
C ASP A 355 -13.98 3.73 6.69
N ASP A 356 -13.25 4.54 5.92
CA ASP A 356 -13.83 5.51 4.99
C ASP A 356 -14.59 4.82 3.85
N CYS A 357 -14.08 3.68 3.35
CA CYS A 357 -14.76 2.87 2.35
C CYS A 357 -16.11 2.35 2.86
N PHE A 358 -16.15 1.78 4.06
CA PHE A 358 -17.39 1.31 4.67
C PHE A 358 -18.35 2.44 5.01
N TYR A 359 -17.83 3.59 5.47
CA TYR A 359 -18.64 4.78 5.69
C TYR A 359 -19.26 5.29 4.38
N PHE A 360 -18.49 5.34 3.29
CA PHE A 360 -19.01 5.69 1.96
C PHE A 360 -20.15 4.75 1.53
N GLU A 361 -19.98 3.42 1.64
CA GLU A 361 -21.03 2.46 1.30
C GLU A 361 -22.28 2.60 2.20
N ALA A 362 -22.10 2.91 3.48
CA ALA A 362 -23.21 3.20 4.38
C ALA A 362 -23.97 4.47 3.95
N CYS A 363 -23.27 5.52 3.53
CA CYS A 363 -23.87 6.75 3.01
C CYS A 363 -24.65 6.49 1.71
N VAL A 364 -24.09 5.69 0.79
CA VAL A 364 -24.77 5.30 -0.46
C VAL A 364 -26.03 4.49 -0.17
N THR A 365 -25.96 3.57 0.78
CA THR A 365 -27.12 2.76 1.22
C THR A 365 -28.21 3.65 1.81
N ALA A 366 -27.88 4.60 2.67
CA ALA A 366 -28.82 5.56 3.25
C ALA A 366 -29.46 6.48 2.19
N ALA A 367 -28.72 6.79 1.12
CA ALA A 367 -29.21 7.58 -0.01
C ALA A 367 -30.08 6.80 -1.00
N GLY A 368 -30.30 5.48 -0.80
CA GLY A 368 -31.16 4.62 -1.61
C GLY A 368 -30.42 3.72 -2.61
N ALA A 369 -29.09 3.62 -2.53
CA ALA A 369 -28.22 2.73 -3.28
C ALA A 369 -28.39 2.77 -4.82
N THR A 370 -28.80 3.91 -5.38
CA THR A 370 -28.91 4.11 -6.84
C THR A 370 -27.57 4.53 -7.44
N ALA A 371 -27.44 4.42 -8.75
CA ALA A 371 -26.25 4.89 -9.47
C ALA A 371 -26.00 6.40 -9.22
N ALA A 372 -27.04 7.21 -9.29
CA ALA A 372 -26.96 8.65 -9.02
C ALA A 372 -26.52 8.94 -7.58
N ALA A 373 -27.12 8.23 -6.60
CA ALA A 373 -26.76 8.38 -5.19
C ALA A 373 -25.28 8.00 -4.93
N GLY A 374 -24.81 6.88 -5.50
CA GLY A 374 -23.39 6.48 -5.36
C GLY A 374 -22.43 7.52 -5.93
N PHE A 375 -22.72 8.05 -7.12
CA PHE A 375 -21.95 9.13 -7.72
C PHE A 375 -21.95 10.40 -6.87
N ALA A 376 -23.14 10.87 -6.44
CA ALA A 376 -23.29 12.11 -5.69
C ALA A 376 -22.63 12.05 -4.32
N VAL A 377 -22.81 10.93 -3.58
CA VAL A 377 -22.15 10.69 -2.30
C VAL A 377 -20.64 10.64 -2.46
N GLY A 378 -20.13 9.90 -3.46
CA GLY A 378 -18.69 9.82 -3.73
C GLY A 378 -18.07 11.20 -3.98
N LYS A 379 -18.70 12.02 -4.83
CA LYS A 379 -18.24 13.38 -5.11
C LYS A 379 -18.32 14.29 -3.87
N LEU A 380 -19.34 14.16 -3.06
CA LEU A 380 -19.49 14.96 -1.83
C LEU A 380 -18.38 14.62 -0.81
N LEU A 381 -18.14 13.33 -0.56
CA LEU A 381 -17.11 12.89 0.39
C LEU A 381 -15.70 13.22 -0.08
N LEU A 382 -15.39 13.01 -1.38
CA LEU A 382 -14.07 13.32 -1.93
C LEU A 382 -13.78 14.83 -1.98
N ASN A 383 -14.79 15.68 -2.08
CA ASN A 383 -14.60 17.13 -2.09
C ASN A 383 -14.75 17.71 -0.67
N ALA A 384 -15.97 17.80 -0.16
CA ALA A 384 -16.26 18.44 1.13
C ALA A 384 -15.71 17.65 2.33
N GLY A 385 -15.78 16.32 2.27
CA GLY A 385 -15.24 15.41 3.30
C GLY A 385 -13.73 15.45 3.36
N SER A 386 -13.03 15.16 2.23
CA SER A 386 -11.57 15.12 2.19
C SER A 386 -10.93 16.46 2.55
N LYS A 387 -11.53 17.58 2.14
CA LYS A 387 -11.06 18.93 2.51
C LYS A 387 -10.97 19.06 4.04
N ARG A 388 -12.05 18.73 4.76
CA ARG A 388 -12.12 18.85 6.22
C ARG A 388 -11.31 17.80 6.95
N ALA A 389 -11.25 16.58 6.42
CA ALA A 389 -10.41 15.52 6.95
C ALA A 389 -8.92 15.92 6.93
N ASN A 390 -8.47 16.53 5.84
CA ASN A 390 -7.11 17.07 5.72
C ASN A 390 -6.85 18.23 6.69
N GLU A 391 -7.80 19.16 6.84
CA GLU A 391 -7.70 20.27 7.78
C GLU A 391 -7.62 19.77 9.24
N LYS A 392 -8.47 18.79 9.61
CA LYS A 392 -8.53 18.20 10.97
C LYS A 392 -7.48 17.09 11.17
N LYS A 393 -6.73 16.67 10.14
CA LYS A 393 -5.77 15.54 10.15
C LYS A 393 -6.38 14.24 10.66
N CYS A 394 -7.57 13.92 10.19
CA CYS A 394 -8.33 12.71 10.53
C CYS A 394 -8.87 12.05 9.27
N LEU A 395 -9.52 10.90 9.39
CA LEU A 395 -10.22 10.22 8.30
C LEU A 395 -11.62 10.80 8.11
N ILE A 396 -12.23 10.60 6.92
CA ILE A 396 -13.54 11.18 6.58
C ILE A 396 -14.63 10.68 7.52
N HIS A 397 -14.65 9.38 7.87
CA HIS A 397 -15.62 8.80 8.79
C HIS A 397 -15.52 9.36 10.22
N GLN A 398 -14.40 9.96 10.59
CA GLN A 398 -14.14 10.56 11.91
C GLN A 398 -14.62 12.02 12.02
N LEU A 399 -15.13 12.59 10.93
CA LEU A 399 -15.57 13.99 10.92
C LEU A 399 -16.84 14.25 11.72
N GLY A 400 -17.63 13.23 12.07
CA GLY A 400 -18.86 13.33 12.86
C GLY A 400 -20.15 13.32 12.04
N ALA A 401 -20.13 13.67 10.74
CA ALA A 401 -21.32 13.60 9.89
C ALA A 401 -21.83 12.15 9.77
N THR A 402 -23.12 11.94 10.01
CA THR A 402 -23.74 10.62 9.93
C THR A 402 -24.10 10.23 8.50
N PRO A 403 -24.15 8.93 8.16
CA PRO A 403 -24.62 8.49 6.85
C PRO A 403 -26.02 9.01 6.47
N ALA A 404 -26.91 9.17 7.45
CA ALA A 404 -28.26 9.72 7.24
C ALA A 404 -28.22 11.21 6.83
N GLN A 405 -27.37 12.01 7.48
CA GLN A 405 -27.18 13.41 7.12
C GLN A 405 -26.56 13.57 5.73
N VAL A 406 -25.54 12.73 5.39
CA VAL A 406 -24.95 12.73 4.05
C VAL A 406 -26.01 12.42 2.99
N ALA A 407 -26.84 11.42 3.23
CA ALA A 407 -27.95 11.06 2.33
C ALA A 407 -29.00 12.18 2.19
N GLU A 408 -29.34 12.86 3.29
CA GLU A 408 -30.27 14.01 3.28
C GLU A 408 -29.68 15.18 2.47
N LEU A 409 -28.38 15.49 2.67
CA LEU A 409 -27.69 16.56 1.92
C LEU A 409 -27.68 16.27 0.41
N VAL A 410 -27.41 15.03 0.02
CA VAL A 410 -27.46 14.60 -1.37
C VAL A 410 -28.87 14.81 -1.96
N LYS A 411 -29.93 14.42 -1.24
CA LYS A 411 -31.32 14.62 -1.69
C LYS A 411 -31.67 16.09 -1.86
N LEU A 412 -31.29 16.96 -0.93
CA LEU A 412 -31.49 18.42 -1.04
C LEU A 412 -30.75 19.01 -2.25
N ARG A 413 -29.57 18.46 -2.56
CA ARG A 413 -28.78 18.84 -3.75
C ARG A 413 -29.48 18.40 -5.04
N GLU A 414 -29.96 17.17 -5.10
CA GLU A 414 -30.68 16.63 -6.28
C GLU A 414 -32.00 17.37 -6.53
N ALA A 415 -32.67 17.80 -5.46
CA ALA A 415 -33.88 18.62 -5.53
C ALA A 415 -33.58 20.08 -5.91
N ASN A 416 -32.31 20.48 -6.01
CA ASN A 416 -31.89 21.89 -6.17
C ASN A 416 -32.37 22.81 -5.05
N ASP A 417 -32.62 22.29 -3.84
CA ASP A 417 -32.98 23.11 -2.68
C ASP A 417 -31.73 23.73 -2.04
N VAL A 418 -30.54 23.15 -2.33
CA VAL A 418 -29.25 23.61 -1.82
C VAL A 418 -28.22 23.72 -2.96
N GLY A 419 -27.56 24.87 -3.09
CA GLY A 419 -26.50 25.10 -4.07
C GLY A 419 -25.16 24.45 -3.70
N PRO A 420 -24.15 24.41 -4.61
CA PRO A 420 -22.84 23.75 -4.33
C PRO A 420 -22.11 24.33 -3.12
N GLN A 421 -22.05 25.66 -2.99
CA GLN A 421 -21.38 26.34 -1.87
C GLN A 421 -22.10 26.11 -0.55
N ALA A 422 -23.43 26.17 -0.56
CA ALA A 422 -24.25 25.88 0.61
C ALA A 422 -24.10 24.44 1.06
N ALA A 423 -23.97 23.47 0.14
CA ALA A 423 -23.71 22.07 0.47
C ALA A 423 -22.34 21.87 1.14
N ASP A 424 -21.29 22.57 0.68
CA ASP A 424 -19.99 22.53 1.35
C ASP A 424 -20.08 23.09 2.78
N GLN A 425 -20.80 24.21 2.98
CA GLN A 425 -21.01 24.77 4.31
C GLN A 425 -21.83 23.85 5.22
N LEU A 426 -22.94 23.28 4.72
CA LEU A 426 -23.79 22.35 5.45
C LEU A 426 -23.01 21.09 5.87
N PHE A 427 -22.17 20.54 4.99
CA PHE A 427 -21.30 19.44 5.36
C PHE A 427 -20.40 19.79 6.56
N GLY A 428 -19.92 21.04 6.63
CA GLY A 428 -19.18 21.54 7.80
C GLY A 428 -20.02 21.53 9.09
N PHE A 429 -21.25 22.04 9.03
CA PHE A 429 -22.14 22.08 10.20
C PHE A 429 -22.55 20.66 10.66
N MET A 430 -22.78 19.74 9.72
CA MET A 430 -23.06 18.33 10.02
C MET A 430 -21.96 17.64 10.83
N CYS A 431 -20.71 18.06 10.66
CA CYS A 431 -19.59 17.47 11.41
C CYS A 431 -19.64 17.75 12.92
N ASP A 432 -20.35 18.79 13.34
CA ASP A 432 -20.38 19.26 14.72
C ASP A 432 -21.83 19.30 15.29
N SER A 433 -22.82 18.72 14.57
CA SER A 433 -24.24 18.74 14.96
C SER A 433 -24.98 17.46 14.57
N ASP A 434 -25.87 17.01 15.45
CA ASP A 434 -26.78 15.87 15.21
C ASP A 434 -28.10 16.29 14.55
N GLU A 435 -28.29 17.61 14.27
CA GLU A 435 -29.51 18.12 13.64
C GLU A 435 -29.65 17.58 12.21
N THR A 436 -30.92 17.61 11.72
CA THR A 436 -31.20 17.31 10.30
C THR A 436 -30.58 18.37 9.40
N VAL A 437 -30.17 17.97 8.18
CA VAL A 437 -29.56 18.89 7.22
C VAL A 437 -30.55 20.00 6.82
N LEU A 438 -31.83 19.66 6.72
CA LEU A 438 -32.90 20.66 6.45
C LEU A 438 -32.98 21.69 7.54
N ALA A 439 -32.94 21.30 8.85
CA ALA A 439 -32.94 22.23 9.97
C ALA A 439 -31.71 23.14 9.94
N LEU A 440 -30.51 22.57 9.71
CA LEU A 440 -29.29 23.36 9.56
C LEU A 440 -29.38 24.33 8.38
N ALA A 441 -29.93 23.90 7.24
CA ALA A 441 -30.11 24.76 6.07
C ALA A 441 -31.06 25.92 6.32
N GLN A 442 -32.15 25.69 7.09
CA GLN A 442 -33.09 26.72 7.50
C GLN A 442 -32.44 27.71 8.47
N THR A 443 -31.78 27.21 9.52
CA THR A 443 -31.11 28.02 10.54
C THR A 443 -30.06 28.96 9.95
N HIS A 444 -29.33 28.49 8.96
CA HIS A 444 -28.24 29.25 8.33
C HIS A 444 -28.67 29.98 7.04
N GLY A 445 -29.93 29.91 6.64
CA GLY A 445 -30.43 30.59 5.43
C GLY A 445 -29.80 30.07 4.13
N LEU A 446 -29.50 28.77 4.05
CA LEU A 446 -28.78 28.13 2.92
C LEU A 446 -29.70 27.44 1.92
N LEU A 447 -31.02 27.47 2.14
CA LEU A 447 -31.99 27.00 1.16
C LEU A 447 -32.11 27.99 -0.01
N GLN A 448 -32.21 27.46 -1.22
CA GLN A 448 -32.49 28.27 -2.41
C GLN A 448 -33.95 28.79 -2.34
N VAL A 449 -34.09 30.07 -2.40
CA VAL A 449 -35.42 30.71 -2.52
C VAL A 449 -35.79 30.66 -4.00
N ARG A 450 -36.84 29.91 -4.33
CA ARG A 450 -37.47 29.91 -5.67
C ARG A 450 -38.58 30.94 -5.62
N ASP A 451 -38.27 32.18 -5.89
CA ASP A 451 -39.24 33.24 -6.01
C ASP A 451 -39.35 33.62 -7.50
N ASP A 452 -40.26 32.94 -8.18
CA ASP A 452 -40.52 33.18 -9.60
C ASP A 452 -41.04 34.62 -9.82
N SER A 453 -41.70 35.20 -8.81
CA SER A 453 -42.20 36.58 -8.88
C SER A 453 -41.09 37.62 -8.77
N ALA A 454 -40.04 37.33 -7.99
CA ALA A 454 -38.82 38.17 -7.94
C ALA A 454 -38.01 38.04 -9.24
N LEU A 455 -37.94 36.82 -9.81
CA LEU A 455 -37.29 36.60 -11.10
C LEU A 455 -37.93 37.37 -12.22
N ASP A 456 -39.28 37.35 -12.30
CA ASP A 456 -40.05 38.12 -13.28
C ASP A 456 -39.80 39.62 -13.13
N ALA A 457 -39.81 40.13 -11.88
CA ALA A 457 -39.51 41.52 -11.61
C ALA A 457 -38.07 41.92 -12.00
N TRP A 458 -37.06 41.06 -11.75
CA TRP A 458 -35.68 41.31 -12.16
C TRP A 458 -35.53 41.24 -13.70
N VAL A 459 -36.22 40.32 -14.34
CA VAL A 459 -36.26 40.25 -15.81
C VAL A 459 -36.90 41.50 -16.41
N GLU A 460 -38.01 41.97 -15.86
CA GLU A 460 -38.65 43.23 -16.26
C GLU A 460 -37.72 44.43 -16.09
N GLU A 461 -37.05 44.52 -14.91
CA GLU A 461 -36.07 45.57 -14.63
C GLU A 461 -34.88 45.54 -15.60
N ALA A 462 -34.34 44.34 -15.90
CA ALA A 462 -33.25 44.16 -16.83
C ALA A 462 -33.68 44.55 -18.27
N ILE A 463 -34.89 44.20 -18.71
CA ILE A 463 -35.45 44.57 -19.99
C ILE A 463 -35.62 46.11 -20.09
N LEU A 464 -36.08 46.76 -19.01
CA LEU A 464 -36.21 48.20 -18.93
C LEU A 464 -34.86 48.93 -18.94
N ALA A 465 -33.86 48.35 -18.26
CA ALA A 465 -32.51 48.90 -18.18
C ALA A 465 -31.71 48.74 -19.52
N GLN A 466 -32.01 47.71 -20.29
CA GLN A 466 -31.27 47.34 -21.53
C GLN A 466 -32.23 47.08 -22.72
N PRO A 467 -33.06 48.03 -23.14
CA PRO A 467 -34.11 47.79 -24.16
C PRO A 467 -33.57 47.34 -25.51
N GLN A 468 -32.37 47.81 -25.91
CA GLN A 468 -31.76 47.38 -27.14
C GLN A 468 -31.27 45.93 -27.10
N ALA A 469 -30.71 45.46 -25.96
CA ALA A 469 -30.30 44.08 -25.78
C ALA A 469 -31.52 43.16 -25.75
N ALA A 470 -32.61 43.56 -25.10
CA ALA A 470 -33.88 42.83 -25.11
C ALA A 470 -34.48 42.68 -26.50
N ALA A 471 -34.43 43.72 -27.33
CA ALA A 471 -34.86 43.66 -28.72
C ALA A 471 -34.00 42.76 -29.58
N ASP A 472 -32.71 42.75 -29.34
CA ASP A 472 -31.75 41.86 -30.03
C ASP A 472 -31.96 40.38 -29.65
N VAL A 473 -32.23 40.06 -28.39
CA VAL A 473 -32.61 38.72 -27.94
C VAL A 473 -33.94 38.28 -28.57
N ALA A 474 -34.95 39.14 -28.56
CA ALA A 474 -36.24 38.87 -29.19
C ALA A 474 -36.12 38.65 -30.73
N ALA A 475 -35.10 39.23 -31.36
CA ALA A 475 -34.74 39.02 -32.75
C ALA A 475 -33.85 37.76 -32.98
N GLY A 476 -33.62 36.92 -31.97
CA GLY A 476 -32.87 35.64 -32.07
C GLY A 476 -31.34 35.78 -32.01
N LYS A 477 -30.83 36.89 -31.47
CA LYS A 477 -29.39 37.09 -31.27
C LYS A 477 -28.99 36.66 -29.86
N ASP A 478 -28.75 35.33 -29.65
CA ASP A 478 -28.42 34.76 -28.34
C ASP A 478 -27.21 35.39 -27.65
N ALA A 479 -26.26 35.95 -28.40
CA ALA A 479 -25.09 36.65 -27.85
C ALA A 479 -25.46 37.94 -27.06
N ALA A 480 -26.67 38.43 -27.16
CA ALA A 480 -27.16 39.59 -26.43
C ALA A 480 -27.67 39.27 -25.00
N THR A 481 -27.88 37.97 -24.70
CA THR A 481 -28.33 37.52 -23.36
C THR A 481 -27.28 37.72 -22.27
N GLY A 482 -26.01 37.91 -22.62
CA GLY A 482 -24.90 38.14 -21.66
C GLY A 482 -24.63 39.62 -21.33
N ARG A 483 -25.49 40.51 -21.79
CA ARG A 483 -25.39 41.97 -21.51
C ARG A 483 -26.44 42.37 -20.51
#